data_02abfff7d7822c93d65813d6089d5536
#
_entry.id   02abfff7d7822c93d65813d6089d5536
#
_cell.length_a   1.000
_cell.length_b   1.000
_cell.length_c   1.000
_cell.angle_alpha   90.00
_cell.angle_beta   90.00
_cell.angle_gamma   90.00
#
_symmetry.space_group_name_H-M   'P 1'
#
loop_
_entity.id
_entity.type
_entity.pdbx_description
1 polymer ?
#
loop_
_entity_poly.entity_id
_entity_poly.type
_entity_poly.pdbx_seq_one_letter_code
_entity_poly.pdbx_strand_id
1 'polypeptide(L)'
;MKCVISVLGKDRSGIVTAVAVVLAECGANIDDISQTILNDIFSMTMLTTLDTEKADFDTVQDKLKAVGEDLGVQIIIQREDVFQYMYKI
;
A
#
# COMPACT_ATOMS: atom_id res chain seq x y z
N MET A 1 -10.60 1.63 9.67
CA MET A 1 -9.56 0.55 9.90
C MET A 1 -8.21 1.08 9.47
N LYS A 2 -7.26 1.09 10.37
CA LYS A 2 -5.91 1.56 10.05
C LYS A 2 -5.08 0.42 9.50
N CYS A 3 -4.38 0.68 8.40
CA CYS A 3 -3.59 -0.30 7.67
C CYS A 3 -2.21 0.27 7.30
N VAL A 4 -1.27 -0.65 7.11
CA VAL A 4 0.07 -0.35 6.60
C VAL A 4 0.19 -1.00 5.23
N ILE A 5 0.59 -0.23 4.24
CA ILE A 5 0.83 -0.71 2.88
C ILE A 5 2.33 -0.64 2.62
N SER A 6 2.91 -1.76 2.22
CA SER A 6 4.33 -1.86 1.88
C SER A 6 4.47 -2.17 0.39
N VAL A 7 5.31 -1.40 -0.30
CA VAL A 7 5.58 -1.57 -1.73
C VAL A 7 7.07 -1.76 -1.90
N LEU A 8 7.46 -2.80 -2.64
CA LEU A 8 8.87 -3.10 -2.88
C LEU A 8 9.04 -3.63 -4.31
N GLY A 9 10.00 -3.09 -5.02
CA GLY A 9 10.30 -3.55 -6.36
C GLY A 9 11.28 -2.64 -7.08
N LYS A 10 11.44 -2.90 -8.37
CA LYS A 10 12.31 -2.08 -9.20
C LYS A 10 11.64 -0.73 -9.43
N ASP A 11 12.43 0.35 -9.28
CA ASP A 11 11.91 1.70 -9.46
C ASP A 11 11.44 1.93 -10.89
N ARG A 12 10.26 2.53 -11.01
CA ARG A 12 9.69 2.97 -12.27
C ARG A 12 8.69 4.09 -12.01
N SER A 13 8.41 4.88 -13.03
CA SER A 13 7.44 5.96 -12.90
C SER A 13 6.04 5.42 -12.68
N GLY A 14 5.23 6.16 -11.92
CA GLY A 14 3.81 5.85 -11.75
C GLY A 14 3.45 4.92 -10.60
N ILE A 15 4.42 4.41 -9.83
CA ILE A 15 4.11 3.49 -8.73
C ILE A 15 3.24 4.18 -7.67
N VAL A 16 3.67 5.33 -7.19
CA VAL A 16 2.94 6.07 -6.15
C VAL A 16 1.57 6.47 -6.65
N THR A 17 1.49 6.97 -7.89
CA THR A 17 0.24 7.39 -8.48
C THR A 17 -0.75 6.23 -8.61
N ALA A 18 -0.29 5.08 -9.07
CA ALA A 18 -1.16 3.92 -9.26
C ALA A 18 -1.74 3.44 -7.93
N VAL A 19 -0.92 3.39 -6.89
CA VAL A 19 -1.39 3.02 -5.54
C VAL A 19 -2.37 4.06 -5.01
N ALA A 20 -2.05 5.33 -5.16
CA ALA A 20 -2.91 6.41 -4.69
C ALA A 20 -4.28 6.42 -5.38
N VAL A 21 -4.33 6.12 -6.67
CA VAL A 21 -5.59 6.04 -7.41
C VAL A 21 -6.47 4.93 -6.85
N VAL A 22 -5.91 3.76 -6.59
CA VAL A 22 -6.67 2.65 -5.98
C VAL A 22 -7.25 3.06 -4.63
N LEU A 23 -6.43 3.69 -3.80
CA LEU A 23 -6.88 4.12 -2.47
C LEU A 23 -7.98 5.17 -2.57
N ALA A 24 -7.85 6.11 -3.49
CA ALA A 24 -8.88 7.13 -3.71
C ALA A 24 -10.19 6.50 -4.17
N GLU A 25 -10.13 5.54 -5.09
CA GLU A 25 -11.33 4.83 -5.56
C GLU A 25 -12.02 4.07 -4.44
N CYS A 26 -11.25 3.54 -3.50
CA CYS A 26 -11.78 2.79 -2.36
C CYS A 26 -12.20 3.70 -1.19
N GLY A 27 -12.05 5.01 -1.33
CA GLY A 27 -12.40 5.94 -0.27
C GLY A 27 -11.44 5.89 0.92
N ALA A 28 -10.23 5.38 0.72
CA ALA A 28 -9.23 5.31 1.76
C ALA A 28 -8.45 6.62 1.86
N ASN A 29 -8.00 6.94 3.07
CA ASN A 29 -7.20 8.13 3.32
C ASN A 29 -5.73 7.72 3.50
N ILE A 30 -4.83 8.47 2.87
CA ILE A 30 -3.39 8.29 3.09
C ILE A 30 -3.00 9.21 4.25
N ASP A 31 -2.64 8.62 5.38
CA ASP A 31 -2.31 9.38 6.58
C ASP A 31 -0.85 9.78 6.61
N ASP A 32 0.02 8.94 6.08
CA ASP A 32 1.46 9.21 6.01
C ASP A 32 2.09 8.34 4.94
N ILE A 33 3.23 8.77 4.43
CA ILE A 33 3.94 8.05 3.39
C ILE A 33 5.44 8.27 3.56
N SER A 34 6.21 7.19 3.43
CA SER A 34 7.66 7.24 3.42
C SER A 34 8.17 6.40 2.27
N GLN A 35 9.06 6.95 1.46
CA GLN A 35 9.60 6.22 0.32
C GLN A 35 11.11 6.42 0.25
N THR A 36 11.79 5.40 -0.24
CA THR A 36 13.24 5.38 -0.40
C THR A 36 13.58 4.70 -1.72
N ILE A 37 14.53 5.29 -2.44
CA ILE A 37 15.08 4.67 -3.65
C ILE A 37 16.55 4.43 -3.36
N LEU A 38 16.94 3.16 -3.38
CA LEU A 38 18.32 2.74 -3.19
C LEU A 38 18.77 2.03 -4.46
N ASN A 39 19.68 2.66 -5.21
CA ASN A 39 20.02 2.27 -6.57
C ASN A 39 18.75 2.30 -7.41
N ASP A 40 18.28 1.17 -7.93
CA ASP A 40 17.03 1.09 -8.67
C ASP A 40 15.93 0.33 -7.91
N ILE A 41 16.09 0.18 -6.60
CA ILE A 41 15.11 -0.49 -5.75
C ILE A 41 14.22 0.57 -5.11
N PHE A 42 12.93 0.50 -5.39
CA PHE A 42 11.91 1.36 -4.78
C PHE A 42 11.33 0.66 -3.56
N SER A 43 11.25 1.39 -2.46
CA SER A 43 10.63 0.92 -1.22
C SER A 43 9.72 2.01 -0.69
N MET A 44 8.48 1.66 -0.36
CA MET A 44 7.52 2.63 0.15
C MET A 44 6.67 2.00 1.24
N THR A 45 6.42 2.78 2.29
CA THR A 45 5.49 2.41 3.36
C THR A 45 4.44 3.51 3.47
N MET A 46 3.20 3.15 3.44
CA MET A 46 2.08 4.07 3.63
C MET A 46 1.28 3.68 4.86
N LEU A 47 0.91 4.67 5.66
CA LEU A 47 -0.09 4.51 6.69
C LEU A 47 -1.41 5.02 6.14
N THR A 48 -2.44 4.21 6.21
CA THR A 48 -3.74 4.52 5.61
C THR A 48 -4.87 4.24 6.57
N THR A 49 -5.99 4.91 6.36
CA THR A 49 -7.24 4.62 7.04
C THR A 49 -8.26 4.20 5.99
N LEU A 50 -8.75 2.96 6.09
CA LEU A 50 -9.78 2.45 5.19
C LEU A 50 -11.16 2.78 5.73
N ASP A 51 -12.05 3.19 4.82
CA ASP A 51 -13.48 3.30 5.12
C ASP A 51 -14.14 1.99 4.68
N THR A 52 -14.35 1.09 5.65
CA THR A 52 -14.87 -0.25 5.36
C THR A 52 -16.33 -0.25 4.89
N GLU A 53 -17.02 0.89 5.01
CA GLU A 53 -18.34 1.04 4.43
C GLU A 53 -18.28 1.26 2.92
N LYS A 54 -17.17 1.80 2.42
CA LYS A 54 -16.98 2.04 0.98
C LYS A 54 -16.31 0.86 0.29
N ALA A 55 -15.31 0.26 0.94
CA ALA A 55 -14.64 -0.92 0.42
C ALA A 55 -14.03 -1.70 1.59
N ASP A 56 -14.24 -3.00 1.60
CA ASP A 56 -13.68 -3.82 2.67
C ASP A 56 -12.19 -4.08 2.42
N PHE A 57 -11.53 -4.67 3.43
CA PHE A 57 -10.10 -4.96 3.36
C PHE A 57 -9.74 -5.84 2.16
N ASP A 58 -10.55 -6.89 1.92
CA ASP A 58 -10.25 -7.84 0.85
C ASP A 58 -10.35 -7.18 -0.52
N THR A 59 -11.31 -6.29 -0.73
CA THR A 59 -11.45 -5.54 -1.98
C THR A 59 -10.24 -4.65 -2.23
N VAL A 60 -9.79 -3.93 -1.20
CA VAL A 60 -8.62 -3.07 -1.32
C VAL A 60 -7.37 -3.91 -1.58
N GLN A 61 -7.22 -5.02 -0.86
CA GLN A 61 -6.10 -5.92 -1.05
C GLN A 61 -6.04 -6.47 -2.48
N ASP A 62 -7.18 -6.90 -3.02
CA ASP A 62 -7.23 -7.46 -4.37
C ASP A 62 -6.87 -6.41 -5.42
N LYS A 63 -7.36 -5.18 -5.27
CA LYS A 63 -7.04 -4.09 -6.20
C LYS A 63 -5.57 -3.71 -6.14
N LEU A 64 -4.99 -3.65 -4.96
CA LEU A 64 -3.57 -3.35 -4.79
C LEU A 64 -2.70 -4.47 -5.37
N LYS A 65 -3.11 -5.72 -5.19
CA LYS A 65 -2.39 -6.86 -5.76
C LYS A 65 -2.37 -6.79 -7.28
N ALA A 66 -3.50 -6.45 -7.88
CA ALA A 66 -3.60 -6.30 -9.34
C ALA A 66 -2.67 -5.21 -9.86
N VAL A 67 -2.59 -4.07 -9.15
CA VAL A 67 -1.69 -2.99 -9.50
C VAL A 67 -0.24 -3.45 -9.40
N GLY A 68 0.09 -4.19 -8.32
CA GLY A 68 1.45 -4.72 -8.15
C GLY A 68 1.86 -5.64 -9.27
N GLU A 69 0.97 -6.54 -9.68
CA GLU A 69 1.24 -7.44 -10.80
C GLU A 69 1.44 -6.67 -12.11
N ASP A 70 0.63 -5.65 -12.34
CA ASP A 70 0.71 -4.83 -13.54
C ASP A 70 2.01 -4.01 -13.60
N LEU A 71 2.47 -3.51 -12.47
CA LEU A 71 3.68 -2.69 -12.38
C LEU A 71 4.95 -3.51 -12.13
N GLY A 72 4.82 -4.79 -11.82
CA GLY A 72 5.97 -5.64 -11.49
C GLY A 72 6.56 -5.35 -10.13
N VAL A 73 5.77 -4.88 -9.18
CA VAL A 73 6.21 -4.63 -7.80
C VAL A 73 5.37 -5.46 -6.83
N GLN A 74 5.92 -5.69 -5.65
CA GLN A 74 5.20 -6.39 -4.60
C GLN A 74 4.49 -5.36 -3.73
N ILE A 75 3.18 -5.53 -3.56
CA ILE A 75 2.38 -4.65 -2.70
C ILE A 75 1.69 -5.52 -1.66
N ILE A 76 1.92 -5.21 -0.39
CA ILE A 76 1.34 -5.92 0.74
C ILE A 76 0.58 -4.91 1.59
N ILE A 77 -0.66 -5.24 1.94
CA ILE A 77 -1.45 -4.46 2.89
C ILE A 77 -1.71 -5.33 4.12
N GLN A 78 -1.54 -4.74 5.31
CA GLN A 78 -1.79 -5.39 6.58
C GLN A 78 -2.51 -4.41 7.50
N ARG A 79 -3.35 -4.93 8.40
CA ARG A 79 -3.91 -4.10 9.46
C ARG A 79 -2.76 -3.61 10.35
N GLU A 80 -2.87 -2.38 10.82
CA GLU A 80 -1.80 -1.77 11.62
C GLU A 80 -1.50 -2.58 12.88
N ASP A 81 -2.52 -3.09 13.56
CA ASP A 81 -2.32 -3.89 14.76
C ASP A 81 -1.58 -5.20 14.47
N VAL A 82 -1.90 -5.85 13.35
CA VAL A 82 -1.20 -7.07 12.92
C VAL A 82 0.24 -6.74 12.54
N PHE A 83 0.45 -5.66 11.79
CA PHE A 83 1.79 -5.23 11.39
C PHE A 83 2.67 -4.97 12.61
N GLN A 84 2.17 -4.23 13.58
CA GLN A 84 2.92 -3.93 14.79
C GLN A 84 3.24 -5.18 15.60
N TYR A 85 2.32 -6.13 15.64
CA TYR A 85 2.54 -7.39 16.33
C TYR A 85 3.68 -8.18 15.69
N MET A 86 3.71 -8.25 14.36
CA MET A 86 4.73 -9.02 13.61
C MET A 86 6.12 -8.39 13.70
N TYR A 87 6.19 -7.06 13.79
CA TYR A 87 7.46 -6.33 13.76
C TYR A 87 7.81 -5.69 15.10
N LYS A 88 7.16 -6.11 16.16
CA LYS A 88 7.46 -5.63 17.49
C LYS A 88 8.78 -6.24 17.97
N ILE A 89 9.62 -5.38 18.49
CA ILE A 89 10.92 -5.78 19.05
C ILE A 89 10.81 -5.81 20.57
#